data_24173b792111fb0dcbbc14f95d5542e6
#
_entry.id   24173b792111fb0dcbbc14f95d5542e6
#
_cell.length_a   1.000
_cell.length_b   1.000
_cell.length_c   1.000
_cell.angle_alpha   90.00
_cell.angle_beta   90.00
_cell.angle_gamma   90.00
#
_symmetry.space_group_name_H-M   'P 1'
#
loop_
_entity.id
_entity.type
_entity.pdbx_description
1 polymer ?
#
loop_
_entity_poly.entity_id
_entity_poly.type
_entity_poly.pdbx_seq_one_letter_code
_entity_poly.pdbx_strand_id
1 'polypeptide(L)'
;MEEKSKVIFGNPMPDKVYRKAVKSKKKYAKKFGDDAGADYPAIVKKNEYIGDMLDVHDIRVGETGENVGFDTEKGIIVGNIRMGFGHYRISMAIASAAHSMGYVPYWMDLNSYPQTICTKVIGAQNDLYSLGSRLSQKSRLFNRLVWEPMNYEGFRKLSYNAADQKNAELMAPVYANVPKEIPVVATHVWPAQAAIHAGMKHVVNAIPDNWPMALHLSVGSTHTAQTHCAYQGYRILNGMQGADVLRPMPEDDLIYTGHYIDHELVSNIEADCETRRARKREKKPMRFLLTIGGAGAQREIFASIIKHLLPAIRDGRAALYVNVGDYRNVWEELLGEILGMKKFATEHFNNWKDTTEFAAQALTGEVSG
;
A
#
# COMPACT_ATOMS: atom_id res chain seq x y z
N MET A 1 29.01 -6.72 -7.47
CA MET A 1 27.96 -5.82 -6.93
C MET A 1 28.13 -5.73 -5.42
N GLU A 2 28.15 -4.53 -4.85
CA GLU A 2 28.28 -4.34 -3.41
C GLU A 2 27.08 -4.94 -2.66
N GLU A 3 27.34 -5.58 -1.53
CA GLU A 3 26.30 -6.23 -0.71
C GLU A 3 25.39 -5.18 -0.06
N LYS A 4 24.16 -5.01 -0.53
CA LYS A 4 23.22 -3.95 -0.13
C LYS A 4 22.87 -3.94 1.36
N SER A 5 22.99 -5.07 2.05
CA SER A 5 22.80 -5.18 3.50
C SER A 5 24.07 -4.85 4.31
N LYS A 6 25.23 -4.68 3.65
CA LYS A 6 26.48 -4.25 4.28
C LYS A 6 26.71 -2.75 4.17
N VAL A 7 26.24 -2.14 3.07
CA VAL A 7 26.42 -0.71 2.80
C VAL A 7 25.08 -0.14 2.33
N ILE A 8 24.57 0.82 3.06
CA ILE A 8 23.29 1.50 2.78
C ILE A 8 23.58 2.95 2.46
N PHE A 9 23.41 3.35 1.20
CA PHE A 9 23.77 4.69 0.69
C PHE A 9 25.17 5.17 1.11
N GLY A 10 26.16 4.28 0.96
CA GLY A 10 27.54 4.57 1.34
C GLY A 10 27.85 4.55 2.84
N ASN A 11 26.88 4.17 3.68
CA ASN A 11 27.05 4.00 5.11
C ASN A 11 27.30 2.52 5.44
N PRO A 12 28.51 2.16 5.92
CA PRO A 12 28.84 0.77 6.26
C PRO A 12 28.09 0.32 7.50
N MET A 13 27.55 -0.89 7.46
CA MET A 13 26.92 -1.52 8.61
C MET A 13 27.95 -2.28 9.43
N PRO A 14 27.90 -2.19 10.77
CA PRO A 14 28.73 -3.01 11.64
C PRO A 14 28.59 -4.51 11.34
N ASP A 15 29.66 -5.28 11.46
CA ASP A 15 29.65 -6.72 11.21
C ASP A 15 28.59 -7.48 12.00
N LYS A 16 28.32 -7.04 13.23
CA LYS A 16 27.26 -7.60 14.08
C LYS A 16 25.87 -7.42 13.44
N VAL A 17 25.61 -6.27 12.81
CA VAL A 17 24.35 -5.97 12.09
C VAL A 17 24.23 -6.87 10.88
N TYR A 18 25.25 -6.93 10.05
CA TYR A 18 25.27 -7.79 8.86
C TYR A 18 25.07 -9.28 9.22
N ARG A 19 25.78 -9.79 10.25
CA ARG A 19 25.57 -11.18 10.71
C ARG A 19 24.15 -11.44 11.17
N LYS A 20 23.48 -10.46 11.82
CA LYS A 20 22.07 -10.57 12.20
C LYS A 20 21.15 -10.62 10.94
N ALA A 21 21.44 -9.81 9.94
CA ALA A 21 20.69 -9.82 8.67
C ALA A 21 20.79 -11.19 7.97
N VAL A 22 22.00 -11.74 7.85
CA VAL A 22 22.24 -13.08 7.31
C VAL A 22 21.51 -14.16 8.11
N LYS A 23 21.52 -14.06 9.45
CA LYS A 23 20.79 -14.99 10.32
C LYS A 23 19.27 -14.90 10.11
N SER A 24 18.75 -13.70 9.88
CA SER A 24 17.33 -13.49 9.56
C SER A 24 16.94 -14.20 8.28
N LYS A 25 17.67 -13.98 7.17
CA LYS A 25 17.44 -14.69 5.91
C LYS A 25 17.50 -16.22 6.09
N LYS A 26 18.54 -16.73 6.76
CA LYS A 26 18.68 -18.17 7.02
C LYS A 26 17.52 -18.74 7.82
N LYS A 27 16.95 -17.98 8.78
CA LYS A 27 15.76 -18.39 9.54
C LYS A 27 14.55 -18.57 8.64
N TYR A 28 14.29 -17.62 7.73
CA TYR A 28 13.17 -17.73 6.78
C TYR A 28 13.41 -18.84 5.76
N ALA A 29 14.60 -18.94 5.20
CA ALA A 29 14.97 -20.04 4.29
C ALA A 29 14.82 -21.41 4.95
N LYS A 30 15.21 -21.57 6.23
CA LYS A 30 15.00 -22.82 6.97
C LYS A 30 13.51 -23.13 7.17
N LYS A 31 12.68 -22.10 7.38
CA LYS A 31 11.23 -22.30 7.66
C LYS A 31 10.41 -22.55 6.40
N PHE A 32 10.71 -21.88 5.31
CA PHE A 32 9.87 -21.86 4.11
C PHE A 32 10.53 -22.46 2.87
N GLY A 33 11.84 -22.70 2.91
CA GLY A 33 12.67 -23.10 1.79
C GLY A 33 13.44 -21.93 1.18
N ASP A 34 14.16 -22.21 0.09
CA ASP A 34 14.86 -21.24 -0.74
C ASP A 34 14.56 -21.59 -2.21
N ASP A 35 13.92 -20.67 -2.91
CA ASP A 35 13.51 -20.81 -4.31
C ASP A 35 14.37 -19.97 -5.28
N ALA A 36 15.60 -19.64 -4.87
CA ALA A 36 16.52 -18.83 -5.67
C ALA A 36 16.77 -19.38 -7.09
N GLY A 37 16.64 -20.69 -7.27
CA GLY A 37 16.74 -21.35 -8.59
C GLY A 37 15.39 -21.71 -9.22
N ALA A 38 14.26 -21.28 -8.64
CA ALA A 38 12.96 -21.57 -9.19
C ALA A 38 12.68 -20.73 -10.44
N ASP A 39 12.14 -21.40 -11.46
CA ASP A 39 11.67 -20.76 -12.70
C ASP A 39 10.14 -20.64 -12.63
N TYR A 40 9.66 -19.56 -12.03
CA TYR A 40 8.23 -19.29 -11.95
C TYR A 40 7.74 -18.67 -13.27
N PRO A 41 6.84 -19.32 -14.04
CA PRO A 41 6.22 -18.67 -15.18
C PRO A 41 5.49 -17.39 -14.72
N ALA A 42 5.54 -16.36 -15.54
CA ALA A 42 4.81 -15.12 -15.31
C ALA A 42 3.87 -14.86 -16.48
N ILE A 43 2.58 -14.83 -16.23
CA ILE A 43 1.56 -14.51 -17.23
C ILE A 43 0.84 -13.21 -16.86
N VAL A 44 0.29 -12.55 -17.86
CA VAL A 44 -0.43 -11.29 -17.73
C VAL A 44 -1.90 -11.52 -18.07
N LYS A 45 -2.79 -11.12 -17.18
CA LYS A 45 -4.24 -11.19 -17.35
C LYS A 45 -4.88 -9.85 -17.07
N LYS A 46 -5.89 -9.46 -17.80
CA LYS A 46 -6.67 -8.25 -17.51
C LYS A 46 -7.24 -8.35 -16.10
N ASN A 47 -7.13 -7.27 -15.33
CA ASN A 47 -7.67 -7.25 -13.97
C ASN A 47 -9.21 -7.20 -14.02
N GLU A 48 -9.87 -8.05 -13.23
CA GLU A 48 -11.33 -8.22 -13.22
C GLU A 48 -12.08 -6.96 -12.76
N TYR A 49 -11.49 -6.17 -11.85
CA TYR A 49 -12.17 -5.08 -11.19
C TYR A 49 -11.89 -3.71 -11.80
N ILE A 50 -10.65 -3.46 -12.17
CA ILE A 50 -10.18 -2.14 -12.63
C ILE A 50 -9.57 -2.18 -14.03
N GLY A 51 -9.54 -3.35 -14.66
CA GLY A 51 -8.98 -3.50 -16.00
C GLY A 51 -9.77 -2.76 -17.08
N ASP A 52 -11.08 -2.65 -16.94
CA ASP A 52 -11.90 -1.90 -17.90
C ASP A 52 -11.78 -0.38 -17.74
N MET A 53 -11.48 0.10 -16.51
CA MET A 53 -11.40 1.53 -16.22
C MET A 53 -10.01 2.12 -16.39
N LEU A 54 -8.97 1.37 -16.04
CA LEU A 54 -7.59 1.86 -15.96
C LEU A 54 -6.60 1.01 -16.79
N ASP A 55 -7.10 0.10 -17.61
CA ASP A 55 -6.31 -0.87 -18.39
C ASP A 55 -5.28 -1.64 -17.55
N VAL A 56 -5.63 -1.89 -16.29
CA VAL A 56 -4.76 -2.63 -15.36
C VAL A 56 -4.78 -4.11 -15.69
N HIS A 57 -3.60 -4.72 -15.71
CA HIS A 57 -3.41 -6.15 -15.90
C HIS A 57 -2.67 -6.75 -14.70
N ASP A 58 -3.12 -7.89 -14.22
CA ASP A 58 -2.45 -8.62 -13.14
C ASP A 58 -1.27 -9.43 -13.67
N ILE A 59 -0.14 -9.34 -13.00
CA ILE A 59 0.95 -10.31 -13.17
C ILE A 59 0.65 -11.51 -12.28
N ARG A 60 0.51 -12.69 -12.88
CA ARG A 60 0.29 -13.97 -12.20
C ARG A 60 1.56 -14.81 -12.26
N VAL A 61 2.20 -14.99 -11.11
CA VAL A 61 3.47 -15.70 -10.98
C VAL A 61 3.23 -17.16 -10.56
N GLY A 62 3.86 -18.09 -11.24
CA GLY A 62 3.68 -19.54 -11.02
C GLY A 62 2.38 -20.10 -11.59
N GLU A 63 1.68 -19.34 -12.42
CA GLU A 63 0.49 -19.77 -13.14
C GLU A 63 0.81 -19.98 -14.62
N THR A 64 0.04 -20.86 -15.27
CA THR A 64 0.06 -21.11 -16.72
C THR A 64 -1.34 -20.91 -17.29
N GLY A 65 -1.44 -20.67 -18.59
CA GLY A 65 -2.72 -20.52 -19.27
C GLY A 65 -2.76 -19.29 -20.17
N GLU A 66 -3.94 -18.69 -20.32
CA GLU A 66 -4.12 -17.51 -21.15
C GLU A 66 -3.22 -16.35 -20.66
N ASN A 67 -2.52 -15.74 -21.61
CA ASN A 67 -1.55 -14.70 -21.36
C ASN A 67 -1.62 -13.65 -22.48
N VAL A 68 -1.95 -12.42 -22.10
CA VAL A 68 -1.96 -11.29 -23.05
C VAL A 68 -0.55 -10.75 -23.35
N GLY A 69 0.47 -11.21 -22.59
CA GLY A 69 1.86 -10.80 -22.74
C GLY A 69 2.19 -9.47 -22.10
N PHE A 70 3.49 -9.16 -22.04
CA PHE A 70 4.00 -7.89 -21.57
C PHE A 70 4.21 -6.94 -22.74
N ASP A 71 3.66 -5.72 -22.65
CA ASP A 71 4.08 -4.60 -23.47
C ASP A 71 5.37 -4.01 -22.86
N THR A 72 6.50 -4.21 -23.52
CA THR A 72 7.80 -3.73 -23.03
C THR A 72 8.07 -2.25 -23.33
N GLU A 73 7.26 -1.61 -24.20
CA GLU A 73 7.41 -0.20 -24.55
C GLU A 73 6.55 0.69 -23.65
N LYS A 74 5.32 0.26 -23.37
CA LYS A 74 4.34 1.04 -22.59
C LYS A 74 4.04 0.45 -21.22
N GLY A 75 4.55 -0.73 -20.91
CA GLY A 75 4.32 -1.38 -19.62
C GLY A 75 4.95 -0.64 -18.45
N ILE A 76 4.25 -0.59 -17.34
CA ILE A 76 4.78 -0.14 -16.05
C ILE A 76 4.27 -1.06 -14.93
N ILE A 77 5.17 -1.60 -14.13
CA ILE A 77 4.81 -2.51 -13.04
C ILE A 77 4.51 -1.67 -11.79
N VAL A 78 3.31 -1.81 -11.25
CA VAL A 78 2.90 -1.25 -9.96
C VAL A 78 3.08 -2.33 -8.90
N GLY A 79 4.23 -2.31 -8.22
CA GLY A 79 4.59 -3.27 -7.18
C GLY A 79 3.96 -2.89 -5.85
N ASN A 80 3.20 -3.79 -5.26
CA ASN A 80 2.53 -3.55 -3.99
C ASN A 80 2.48 -4.77 -3.08
N ILE A 81 1.97 -4.57 -1.87
CA ILE A 81 1.68 -5.62 -0.89
C ILE A 81 0.38 -5.27 -0.17
N ARG A 82 -0.52 -6.23 -0.08
CA ARG A 82 -1.74 -6.07 0.69
C ARG A 82 -1.48 -6.24 2.20
N MET A 83 -0.90 -5.22 2.83
CA MET A 83 -0.72 -5.11 4.28
C MET A 83 -1.61 -4.03 4.91
N GLY A 84 -2.76 -3.78 4.30
CA GLY A 84 -3.68 -2.70 4.60
C GLY A 84 -4.00 -1.89 3.34
N PHE A 85 -4.95 -0.96 3.45
CA PHE A 85 -5.43 -0.25 2.25
C PHE A 85 -4.54 0.90 1.80
N GLY A 86 -3.61 1.39 2.64
CA GLY A 86 -2.76 2.54 2.31
C GLY A 86 -1.90 2.30 1.07
N HIS A 87 -1.15 1.20 1.04
CA HIS A 87 -0.30 0.85 -0.12
C HIS A 87 -1.12 0.59 -1.38
N TYR A 88 -2.26 -0.09 -1.25
CA TYR A 88 -3.20 -0.30 -2.36
C TYR A 88 -3.72 1.02 -2.91
N ARG A 89 -4.07 1.96 -2.04
CA ARG A 89 -4.58 3.27 -2.46
C ARG A 89 -3.56 4.08 -3.23
N ILE A 90 -2.29 4.05 -2.79
CA ILE A 90 -1.18 4.67 -3.52
C ILE A 90 -0.96 3.96 -4.86
N SER A 91 -1.02 2.62 -4.87
CA SER A 91 -0.90 1.84 -6.11
C SER A 91 -1.99 2.17 -7.12
N MET A 92 -3.22 2.38 -6.67
CA MET A 92 -4.33 2.82 -7.51
C MET A 92 -4.05 4.21 -8.12
N ALA A 93 -3.55 5.13 -7.31
CA ALA A 93 -3.19 6.47 -7.79
C ALA A 93 -2.08 6.42 -8.85
N ILE A 94 -1.08 5.56 -8.67
CA ILE A 94 0.01 5.36 -9.63
C ILE A 94 -0.53 4.71 -10.91
N ALA A 95 -1.38 3.69 -10.81
CA ALA A 95 -1.98 3.03 -11.97
C ALA A 95 -2.86 4.01 -12.77
N SER A 96 -3.68 4.81 -12.08
CA SER A 96 -4.50 5.87 -12.69
C SER A 96 -3.65 6.91 -13.43
N ALA A 97 -2.58 7.40 -12.81
CA ALA A 97 -1.67 8.33 -13.45
C ALA A 97 -0.96 7.69 -14.66
N ALA A 98 -0.47 6.46 -14.53
CA ALA A 98 0.18 5.75 -15.62
C ALA A 98 -0.76 5.57 -16.82
N HIS A 99 -2.00 5.10 -16.57
CA HIS A 99 -3.03 4.95 -17.60
C HIS A 99 -3.32 6.28 -18.31
N SER A 100 -3.49 7.37 -17.57
CA SER A 100 -3.75 8.71 -18.14
C SER A 100 -2.60 9.22 -19.03
N MET A 101 -1.39 8.71 -18.83
CA MET A 101 -0.21 9.03 -19.64
C MET A 101 0.00 8.04 -20.80
N GLY A 102 -0.90 7.08 -21.01
CA GLY A 102 -0.83 6.09 -22.08
C GLY A 102 0.06 4.88 -21.80
N TYR A 103 0.42 4.66 -20.52
CA TYR A 103 1.09 3.43 -20.08
C TYR A 103 0.07 2.33 -19.75
N VAL A 104 0.53 1.08 -19.82
CA VAL A 104 -0.23 -0.12 -19.42
C VAL A 104 0.22 -0.55 -18.01
N PRO A 105 -0.61 -0.33 -16.96
CA PRO A 105 -0.23 -0.68 -15.60
C PRO A 105 -0.32 -2.19 -15.37
N TYR A 106 0.78 -2.81 -14.97
CA TYR A 106 0.84 -4.20 -14.53
C TYR A 106 0.82 -4.27 -13.00
N TRP A 107 -0.22 -4.86 -12.44
CA TRP A 107 -0.38 -5.00 -11.00
C TRP A 107 0.39 -6.22 -10.48
N MET A 108 1.32 -5.98 -9.56
CA MET A 108 2.14 -7.03 -8.95
C MET A 108 2.03 -6.98 -7.44
N ASP A 109 1.08 -7.74 -6.88
CA ASP A 109 0.90 -7.88 -5.44
C ASP A 109 1.66 -9.10 -4.91
N LEU A 110 2.74 -8.87 -4.17
CA LEU A 110 3.60 -9.95 -3.67
C LEU A 110 2.92 -10.89 -2.66
N ASN A 111 1.72 -10.54 -2.16
CA ASN A 111 0.89 -11.43 -1.34
C ASN A 111 0.05 -12.43 -2.16
N SER A 112 0.01 -12.28 -3.47
CA SER A 112 -0.88 -13.05 -4.35
C SER A 112 -0.27 -14.35 -4.89
N TYR A 113 0.94 -14.76 -4.46
CA TYR A 113 1.68 -15.91 -4.99
C TYR A 113 1.96 -16.97 -3.91
N PRO A 114 0.93 -17.66 -3.36
CA PRO A 114 1.05 -18.52 -2.17
C PRO A 114 2.01 -19.70 -2.33
N GLN A 115 2.30 -20.11 -3.58
CA GLN A 115 3.27 -21.16 -3.90
C GLN A 115 4.73 -20.70 -3.69
N THR A 116 5.00 -19.38 -3.69
CA THR A 116 6.35 -18.81 -3.62
C THR A 116 6.83 -18.61 -2.19
N ILE A 117 8.15 -18.60 -2.00
CA ILE A 117 8.76 -18.22 -0.72
C ILE A 117 8.51 -16.74 -0.42
N CYS A 118 8.46 -15.90 -1.44
CA CYS A 118 8.14 -14.48 -1.33
C CYS A 118 6.88 -14.25 -0.49
N THR A 119 5.74 -14.78 -0.93
CA THR A 119 4.45 -14.60 -0.22
C THR A 119 4.47 -15.20 1.18
N LYS A 120 5.14 -16.35 1.38
CA LYS A 120 5.26 -16.96 2.72
C LYS A 120 6.08 -16.11 3.70
N VAL A 121 7.16 -15.50 3.23
CA VAL A 121 7.99 -14.59 4.06
C VAL A 121 7.21 -13.33 4.42
N ILE A 122 6.54 -12.73 3.44
CA ILE A 122 5.69 -11.53 3.64
C ILE A 122 4.57 -11.83 4.64
N GLY A 123 3.84 -12.95 4.44
CA GLY A 123 2.78 -13.37 5.34
C GLY A 123 3.26 -13.53 6.78
N ALA A 124 4.40 -14.18 6.99
CA ALA A 124 4.96 -14.35 8.33
C ALA A 124 5.37 -13.03 9.00
N GLN A 125 5.86 -12.05 8.24
CA GLN A 125 6.19 -10.72 8.77
C GLN A 125 4.91 -9.93 9.10
N ASN A 126 3.90 -10.00 8.23
CA ASN A 126 2.60 -9.38 8.45
C ASN A 126 1.88 -9.96 9.69
N ASP A 127 1.91 -11.28 9.87
CA ASP A 127 1.32 -11.96 11.02
C ASP A 127 1.98 -11.50 12.33
N LEU A 128 3.32 -11.37 12.32
CA LEU A 128 4.07 -10.90 13.49
C LEU A 128 3.73 -9.44 13.81
N TYR A 129 3.65 -8.57 12.80
CA TYR A 129 3.25 -7.18 12.97
C TYR A 129 1.81 -7.07 13.49
N SER A 130 0.87 -7.81 12.91
CA SER A 130 -0.53 -7.85 13.32
C SER A 130 -0.71 -8.37 14.74
N LEU A 131 0.07 -9.37 15.14
CA LEU A 131 0.07 -9.88 16.53
C LEU A 131 0.55 -8.80 17.50
N GLY A 132 1.66 -8.13 17.19
CA GLY A 132 2.20 -7.02 17.98
C GLY A 132 1.20 -5.87 18.12
N SER A 133 0.55 -5.49 17.03
CA SER A 133 -0.48 -4.45 17.02
C SER A 133 -1.67 -4.82 17.92
N ARG A 134 -2.19 -6.05 17.83
CA ARG A 134 -3.28 -6.51 18.71
C ARG A 134 -2.88 -6.56 20.19
N LEU A 135 -1.65 -7.00 20.49
CA LEU A 135 -1.14 -7.02 21.85
C LEU A 135 -0.97 -5.61 22.42
N SER A 136 -0.53 -4.66 21.61
CA SER A 136 -0.38 -3.25 22.02
C SER A 136 -1.72 -2.60 22.40
N GLN A 137 -2.80 -2.95 21.70
CA GLN A 137 -4.15 -2.49 22.01
C GLN A 137 -4.66 -3.07 23.33
N LYS A 138 -4.29 -4.31 23.68
CA LYS A 138 -4.72 -5.02 24.90
C LYS A 138 -3.87 -4.69 26.13
N SER A 139 -2.62 -4.31 25.96
CA SER A 139 -1.68 -4.11 27.06
C SER A 139 -0.94 -2.77 26.93
N ARG A 140 -1.29 -1.80 27.80
CA ARG A 140 -0.59 -0.51 27.87
C ARG A 140 0.90 -0.66 28.16
N LEU A 141 1.28 -1.64 28.99
CA LEU A 141 2.68 -1.90 29.33
C LEU A 141 3.46 -2.41 28.11
N PHE A 142 2.91 -3.38 27.39
CA PHE A 142 3.50 -3.89 26.15
C PHE A 142 3.59 -2.77 25.10
N ASN A 143 2.55 -1.96 24.94
CA ASN A 143 2.54 -0.83 24.00
C ASN A 143 3.71 0.11 24.30
N ARG A 144 3.82 0.60 25.56
CA ARG A 144 4.82 1.59 25.98
C ARG A 144 6.26 1.06 25.92
N LEU A 145 6.49 -0.20 26.32
CA LEU A 145 7.86 -0.73 26.48
C LEU A 145 8.38 -1.46 25.24
N VAL A 146 7.50 -1.94 24.36
CA VAL A 146 7.88 -2.78 23.22
C VAL A 146 7.38 -2.19 21.90
N TRP A 147 6.06 -1.96 21.79
CA TRP A 147 5.45 -1.63 20.50
C TRP A 147 5.79 -0.22 20.03
N GLU A 148 5.60 0.78 20.86
CA GLU A 148 5.96 2.17 20.51
C GLU A 148 7.45 2.34 20.23
N PRO A 149 8.39 1.85 21.08
CA PRO A 149 9.82 1.94 20.79
C PRO A 149 10.21 1.22 19.50
N MET A 150 9.60 0.08 19.19
CA MET A 150 9.86 -0.64 17.95
C MET A 150 9.40 0.17 16.73
N ASN A 151 8.19 0.73 16.76
CA ASN A 151 7.64 1.51 15.64
C ASN A 151 8.32 2.86 15.49
N TYR A 152 8.65 3.54 16.59
CA TYR A 152 9.24 4.87 16.55
C TYR A 152 10.76 4.84 16.31
N GLU A 153 11.50 3.93 17.00
CA GLU A 153 12.96 3.88 16.95
C GLU A 153 13.48 2.67 16.16
N GLY A 154 12.82 1.50 16.27
CA GLY A 154 13.29 0.26 15.66
C GLY A 154 13.29 0.34 14.14
N PHE A 155 12.18 0.67 13.55
CA PHE A 155 12.01 0.79 12.08
C PHE A 155 12.75 1.97 11.47
N ARG A 156 13.13 2.95 12.29
CA ARG A 156 13.92 4.09 11.84
C ARG A 156 15.39 3.73 11.56
N LYS A 157 15.92 2.67 12.13
CA LYS A 157 17.37 2.36 12.12
C LYS A 157 17.80 1.66 10.82
N LEU A 158 18.98 2.04 10.30
CA LEU A 158 19.62 1.36 9.16
C LEU A 158 19.87 -0.14 9.45
N SER A 159 20.06 -0.52 10.71
CA SER A 159 20.22 -1.93 11.10
C SER A 159 18.95 -2.76 10.83
N TYR A 160 17.76 -2.16 10.87
CA TYR A 160 16.51 -2.80 10.47
C TYR A 160 16.49 -3.00 8.95
N ASN A 161 16.78 -1.94 8.20
CA ASN A 161 16.85 -2.00 6.73
C ASN A 161 17.85 -3.05 6.23
N ALA A 162 19.01 -3.18 6.86
CA ALA A 162 20.00 -4.19 6.51
C ALA A 162 19.41 -5.63 6.57
N ALA A 163 18.52 -5.90 7.53
CA ALA A 163 17.84 -7.19 7.62
C ALA A 163 16.78 -7.34 6.52
N ASP A 164 16.02 -6.30 6.23
CA ASP A 164 15.03 -6.31 5.15
C ASP A 164 15.67 -6.50 3.78
N GLN A 165 16.74 -5.77 3.47
CA GLN A 165 17.55 -5.95 2.25
C GLN A 165 17.99 -7.42 2.09
N LYS A 166 18.41 -8.05 3.20
CA LYS A 166 18.85 -9.45 3.16
C LYS A 166 17.70 -10.44 3.00
N ASN A 167 16.56 -10.18 3.62
CA ASN A 167 15.36 -10.99 3.49
C ASN A 167 14.73 -10.87 2.08
N ALA A 168 14.82 -9.69 1.45
CA ALA A 168 14.30 -9.43 0.12
C ALA A 168 14.97 -10.29 -0.99
N GLU A 169 16.18 -10.80 -0.74
CA GLU A 169 16.79 -11.79 -1.62
C GLU A 169 15.95 -13.08 -1.80
N LEU A 170 15.13 -13.45 -0.78
CA LEU A 170 14.16 -14.55 -0.87
C LEU A 170 12.88 -14.17 -1.63
N MET A 171 12.69 -12.89 -1.93
CA MET A 171 11.52 -12.39 -2.65
C MET A 171 11.82 -12.19 -4.15
N ALA A 172 13.09 -12.11 -4.53
CA ALA A 172 13.53 -11.83 -5.89
C ALA A 172 13.04 -12.85 -6.95
N PRO A 173 12.92 -14.15 -6.68
CA PRO A 173 12.53 -15.14 -7.67
C PRO A 173 11.18 -14.88 -8.36
N VAL A 174 10.24 -14.18 -7.71
CA VAL A 174 8.95 -13.82 -8.32
C VAL A 174 9.08 -12.90 -9.55
N TYR A 175 10.22 -12.23 -9.70
CA TYR A 175 10.54 -11.39 -10.86
C TYR A 175 11.35 -12.13 -11.94
N ALA A 176 11.63 -13.44 -11.79
CA ALA A 176 12.55 -14.16 -12.69
C ALA A 176 12.17 -14.00 -14.17
N ASN A 177 10.91 -14.25 -14.51
CA ASN A 177 10.37 -14.18 -15.87
C ASN A 177 9.67 -12.86 -16.22
N VAL A 178 9.86 -11.84 -15.42
CA VAL A 178 9.38 -10.48 -15.73
C VAL A 178 10.45 -9.76 -16.55
N PRO A 179 10.10 -9.12 -17.69
CA PRO A 179 11.06 -8.39 -18.52
C PRO A 179 11.77 -7.28 -17.74
N LYS A 180 13.10 -7.29 -17.75
CA LYS A 180 13.92 -6.44 -16.87
C LYS A 180 13.92 -4.96 -17.26
N GLU A 181 13.50 -4.65 -18.48
CA GLU A 181 13.41 -3.28 -19.00
C GLU A 181 12.15 -2.55 -18.54
N ILE A 182 11.07 -3.28 -18.18
CA ILE A 182 9.82 -2.65 -17.75
C ILE A 182 10.05 -1.94 -16.41
N PRO A 183 9.75 -0.64 -16.29
CA PRO A 183 9.89 0.10 -15.05
C PRO A 183 9.00 -0.47 -13.94
N VAL A 184 9.51 -0.47 -12.71
CA VAL A 184 8.77 -0.85 -11.50
C VAL A 184 8.57 0.37 -10.63
N VAL A 185 7.33 0.71 -10.29
CA VAL A 185 6.99 1.68 -9.26
C VAL A 185 6.40 0.92 -8.08
N ALA A 186 7.15 0.80 -7.01
CA ALA A 186 6.76 0.06 -5.83
C ALA A 186 6.20 0.99 -4.75
N THR A 187 5.08 0.65 -4.16
CA THR A 187 4.42 1.41 -3.09
C THR A 187 4.75 0.88 -1.69
N HIS A 188 5.58 -0.13 -1.63
CA HIS A 188 6.18 -0.68 -0.43
C HIS A 188 7.63 -1.04 -0.70
N VAL A 189 8.47 -1.00 0.32
CA VAL A 189 9.91 -1.24 0.20
C VAL A 189 10.27 -2.66 -0.30
N TRP A 190 9.51 -3.68 0.10
CA TRP A 190 9.84 -5.06 -0.27
C TRP A 190 9.69 -5.38 -1.76
N PRO A 191 8.63 -4.94 -2.48
CA PRO A 191 8.60 -5.03 -3.94
C PRO A 191 9.77 -4.31 -4.60
N ALA A 192 10.16 -3.11 -4.10
CA ALA A 192 11.32 -2.40 -4.64
C ALA A 192 12.63 -3.17 -4.42
N GLN A 193 12.89 -3.61 -3.18
CA GLN A 193 14.09 -4.39 -2.85
C GLN A 193 14.14 -5.71 -3.63
N ALA A 194 13.02 -6.44 -3.72
CA ALA A 194 12.93 -7.68 -4.49
C ALA A 194 13.21 -7.46 -5.98
N ALA A 195 12.64 -6.41 -6.58
CA ALA A 195 12.88 -6.03 -7.97
C ALA A 195 14.37 -5.72 -8.22
N ILE A 196 15.02 -4.95 -7.33
CA ILE A 196 16.46 -4.67 -7.40
C ILE A 196 17.31 -5.94 -7.29
N HIS A 197 16.99 -6.84 -6.36
CA HIS A 197 17.70 -8.12 -6.22
C HIS A 197 17.47 -9.06 -7.43
N ALA A 198 16.34 -8.94 -8.10
CA ALA A 198 16.02 -9.66 -9.33
C ALA A 198 16.65 -9.05 -10.60
N GLY A 199 17.33 -7.92 -10.49
CA GLY A 199 18.01 -7.25 -11.60
C GLY A 199 17.10 -6.42 -12.51
N MET A 200 15.94 -5.97 -12.02
CA MET A 200 15.12 -4.97 -12.72
C MET A 200 15.92 -3.67 -12.86
N LYS A 201 15.88 -3.04 -14.04
CA LYS A 201 16.77 -1.91 -14.37
C LYS A 201 16.27 -0.56 -13.86
N HIS A 202 14.97 -0.39 -13.86
CA HIS A 202 14.31 0.89 -13.52
C HIS A 202 13.35 0.66 -12.36
N VAL A 203 13.78 0.96 -11.14
CA VAL A 203 12.97 0.76 -9.94
C VAL A 203 12.80 2.06 -9.19
N VAL A 204 11.55 2.47 -9.03
CA VAL A 204 11.13 3.59 -8.20
C VAL A 204 10.45 3.06 -6.94
N ASN A 205 10.86 3.54 -5.79
CA ASN A 205 10.25 3.24 -4.50
C ASN A 205 9.44 4.46 -4.03
N ALA A 206 8.12 4.40 -4.23
CA ALA A 206 7.20 5.45 -3.82
C ALA A 206 6.98 5.37 -2.31
N ILE A 207 7.66 6.24 -1.55
CA ILE A 207 7.59 6.22 -0.09
C ILE A 207 6.20 6.64 0.39
N PRO A 208 5.49 5.77 1.16
CA PRO A 208 4.12 6.04 1.59
C PRO A 208 4.02 7.03 2.75
N ASP A 209 5.06 7.11 3.59
CA ASP A 209 5.04 7.83 4.86
C ASP A 209 5.90 9.09 4.84
N ASN A 210 5.40 10.14 5.52
CA ASN A 210 6.11 11.41 5.65
C ASN A 210 7.12 11.42 6.81
N TRP A 211 7.16 10.37 7.63
CA TRP A 211 8.14 10.22 8.70
C TRP A 211 9.35 9.45 8.19
N PRO A 212 10.57 10.05 8.18
CA PRO A 212 11.76 9.39 7.67
C PRO A 212 12.16 8.17 8.50
N MET A 213 12.08 6.99 7.89
CA MET A 213 12.43 5.71 8.50
C MET A 213 13.24 4.84 7.52
N ALA A 214 14.26 4.16 8.04
CA ALA A 214 15.05 3.24 7.24
C ALA A 214 14.24 2.04 6.71
N LEU A 215 13.11 1.72 7.32
CA LEU A 215 12.12 0.77 6.82
C LEU A 215 11.76 1.01 5.34
N HIS A 216 11.71 2.26 4.90
CA HIS A 216 11.29 2.61 3.54
C HIS A 216 12.44 2.68 2.52
N LEU A 217 13.66 2.33 2.89
CA LEU A 217 14.81 2.47 2.02
C LEU A 217 15.06 1.22 1.16
N SER A 218 15.32 1.43 -0.13
CA SER A 218 15.68 0.38 -1.10
C SER A 218 16.94 0.80 -1.87
N VAL A 219 18.09 0.26 -1.48
CA VAL A 219 19.37 0.60 -2.11
C VAL A 219 19.38 0.18 -3.58
N GLY A 220 19.62 1.13 -4.46
CA GLY A 220 19.66 0.94 -5.91
C GLY A 220 18.34 1.29 -6.62
N SER A 221 17.33 1.78 -5.90
CA SER A 221 16.14 2.38 -6.49
C SER A 221 16.14 3.90 -6.33
N THR A 222 15.43 4.61 -7.21
CA THR A 222 15.05 6.00 -6.97
C THR A 222 13.88 6.05 -6.00
N HIS A 223 13.94 6.94 -5.01
CA HIS A 223 12.87 7.14 -4.03
C HIS A 223 12.05 8.37 -4.36
N THR A 224 10.77 8.37 -4.02
CA THR A 224 9.95 9.57 -4.10
C THR A 224 9.41 9.96 -2.73
N ALA A 225 9.39 11.26 -2.44
CA ALA A 225 8.92 11.81 -1.18
C ALA A 225 7.75 12.77 -1.41
N GLN A 226 6.74 12.70 -0.54
CA GLN A 226 5.48 13.43 -0.68
C GLN A 226 5.51 14.84 -0.10
N THR A 227 6.41 15.13 0.85
CA THR A 227 6.53 16.42 1.52
C THR A 227 7.98 16.88 1.58
N HIS A 228 8.20 18.19 1.69
CA HIS A 228 9.55 18.74 1.83
C HIS A 228 10.25 18.26 3.11
N CYS A 229 9.51 18.10 4.21
CA CYS A 229 10.07 17.55 5.45
C CYS A 229 10.52 16.10 5.28
N ALA A 230 9.71 15.27 4.59
CA ALA A 230 10.09 13.90 4.27
C ALA A 230 11.32 13.88 3.36
N TYR A 231 11.33 14.69 2.29
CA TYR A 231 12.48 14.80 1.39
C TYR A 231 13.77 15.12 2.15
N GLN A 232 13.78 16.17 2.97
CA GLN A 232 14.95 16.53 3.76
C GLN A 232 15.37 15.42 4.72
N GLY A 233 14.41 14.83 5.41
CA GLY A 233 14.69 13.77 6.37
C GLY A 233 15.26 12.49 5.74
N TYR A 234 14.77 12.08 4.57
CA TYR A 234 15.33 10.96 3.81
C TYR A 234 16.68 11.33 3.18
N ARG A 235 16.83 12.56 2.67
CA ARG A 235 18.07 13.02 2.05
C ARG A 235 19.26 12.90 3.01
N ILE A 236 19.08 13.31 4.26
CA ILE A 236 20.15 13.27 5.27
C ILE A 236 20.10 12.01 6.15
N LEU A 237 19.21 11.06 5.88
CA LEU A 237 18.99 9.85 6.67
C LEU A 237 18.78 10.17 8.16
N ASN A 238 17.96 11.17 8.45
CA ASN A 238 17.80 11.78 9.77
C ASN A 238 17.47 10.79 10.89
N GLY A 239 18.39 10.66 11.86
CA GLY A 239 18.22 9.80 13.05
C GLY A 239 18.22 8.30 12.76
N MET A 240 18.63 7.87 11.55
CA MET A 240 18.61 6.45 11.19
C MET A 240 19.77 5.64 11.78
N GLN A 241 20.71 6.30 12.44
CA GLN A 241 21.75 5.68 13.25
C GLN A 241 21.98 6.45 14.57
N GLY A 242 20.91 6.78 15.26
CA GLY A 242 20.95 7.57 16.48
C GLY A 242 21.35 9.03 16.22
N ALA A 243 22.37 9.52 16.92
CA ALA A 243 22.90 10.88 16.79
C ALA A 243 24.00 11.00 15.71
N ASP A 244 24.41 9.91 15.08
CA ASP A 244 25.50 9.92 14.10
C ASP A 244 25.07 10.71 12.85
N VAL A 245 26.01 11.47 12.31
CA VAL A 245 25.85 12.12 11.01
C VAL A 245 26.19 11.11 9.92
N LEU A 246 25.20 10.74 9.14
CA LEU A 246 25.33 9.76 8.07
C LEU A 246 25.76 10.42 6.76
N ARG A 247 26.39 9.64 5.89
CA ARG A 247 26.52 10.00 4.48
C ARG A 247 25.12 10.14 3.89
N PRO A 248 24.77 11.28 3.27
CA PRO A 248 23.45 11.50 2.75
C PRO A 248 23.11 10.54 1.59
N MET A 249 21.83 10.29 1.37
CA MET A 249 21.37 9.61 0.16
C MET A 249 21.81 10.41 -1.07
N PRO A 250 22.27 9.78 -2.17
CA PRO A 250 22.58 10.49 -3.41
C PRO A 250 21.38 11.33 -3.91
N GLU A 251 21.65 12.45 -4.57
CA GLU A 251 20.58 13.33 -5.06
C GLU A 251 19.70 12.64 -6.10
N ASP A 252 20.31 11.87 -7.00
CA ASP A 252 19.61 11.13 -8.05
C ASP A 252 18.74 9.97 -7.51
N ASP A 253 18.98 9.55 -6.27
CA ASP A 253 18.24 8.47 -5.62
C ASP A 253 16.98 8.97 -4.88
N LEU A 254 16.69 10.28 -4.84
CA LEU A 254 15.55 10.85 -4.15
C LEU A 254 14.93 12.04 -4.88
N ILE A 255 13.65 11.96 -5.18
CA ILE A 255 12.88 12.98 -5.90
C ILE A 255 11.69 13.44 -5.03
N TYR A 256 11.46 14.76 -4.96
CA TYR A 256 10.23 15.30 -4.40
C TYR A 256 9.14 15.30 -5.47
N THR A 257 8.04 14.56 -5.23
CA THR A 257 6.94 14.41 -6.19
C THR A 257 5.62 15.02 -5.73
N GLY A 258 5.49 15.37 -4.45
CA GLY A 258 4.20 15.68 -3.86
C GLY A 258 3.39 14.40 -3.58
N HIS A 259 2.11 14.58 -3.24
CA HIS A 259 1.23 13.47 -2.86
C HIS A 259 0.80 12.63 -4.05
N TYR A 260 0.64 11.32 -3.84
CA TYR A 260 0.12 10.38 -4.83
C TYR A 260 -1.41 10.47 -4.83
N ILE A 261 -1.96 11.03 -5.92
CA ILE A 261 -3.39 11.27 -6.08
C ILE A 261 -3.82 10.71 -7.43
N ASP A 262 -5.01 10.09 -7.47
CA ASP A 262 -5.56 9.57 -8.73
C ASP A 262 -5.77 10.70 -9.73
N HIS A 263 -5.46 10.40 -10.98
CA HIS A 263 -5.67 11.34 -12.08
C HIS A 263 -7.12 11.81 -12.17
N GLU A 264 -8.08 10.88 -12.01
CA GLU A 264 -9.52 11.18 -12.10
C GLU A 264 -9.97 12.20 -11.04
N LEU A 265 -9.38 12.13 -9.83
CA LEU A 265 -9.69 13.12 -8.79
C LEU A 265 -9.15 14.50 -9.12
N VAL A 266 -7.99 14.58 -9.78
CA VAL A 266 -7.34 15.86 -10.14
C VAL A 266 -8.00 16.46 -11.38
N SER A 267 -8.21 15.67 -12.42
CA SER A 267 -8.78 16.13 -13.69
C SER A 267 -10.24 16.58 -13.58
N ASN A 268 -10.98 16.06 -12.61
CA ASN A 268 -12.39 16.36 -12.40
C ASN A 268 -12.66 17.46 -11.34
N ILE A 269 -11.65 18.12 -10.78
CA ILE A 269 -11.82 19.09 -9.69
C ILE A 269 -12.87 20.16 -10.03
N GLU A 270 -12.79 20.76 -11.20
CA GLU A 270 -13.71 21.84 -11.62
C GLU A 270 -15.15 21.33 -11.79
N ALA A 271 -15.33 20.20 -12.48
CA ALA A 271 -16.64 19.59 -12.69
C ALA A 271 -17.28 19.13 -11.36
N ASP A 272 -16.49 18.52 -10.49
CA ASP A 272 -16.94 18.09 -9.16
C ASP A 272 -17.32 19.27 -8.28
N CYS A 273 -16.56 20.38 -8.32
CA CYS A 273 -16.87 21.58 -7.59
C CYS A 273 -18.18 22.22 -8.09
N GLU A 274 -18.40 22.28 -9.40
CA GLU A 274 -19.66 22.79 -9.95
C GLU A 274 -20.85 21.89 -9.59
N THR A 275 -20.69 20.59 -9.67
CA THR A 275 -21.70 19.62 -9.23
C THR A 275 -22.08 19.84 -7.76
N ARG A 276 -21.11 20.04 -6.86
CA ARG A 276 -21.34 20.33 -5.42
C ARG A 276 -22.08 21.65 -5.24
N ARG A 277 -21.72 22.69 -6.00
CA ARG A 277 -22.42 24.00 -5.99
C ARG A 277 -23.86 23.89 -6.49
N ALA A 278 -24.09 23.13 -7.59
CA ALA A 278 -25.42 22.87 -8.13
C ALA A 278 -26.30 22.16 -7.09
N ARG A 279 -25.81 21.08 -6.50
CA ARG A 279 -26.51 20.34 -5.43
C ARG A 279 -26.89 21.25 -4.24
N LYS A 280 -26.00 22.18 -3.85
CA LYS A 280 -26.31 23.15 -2.78
C LYS A 280 -27.40 24.12 -3.20
N ARG A 281 -27.37 24.68 -4.43
CA ARG A 281 -28.42 25.54 -4.98
C ARG A 281 -29.77 24.84 -5.02
N GLU A 282 -29.77 23.56 -5.40
CA GLU A 282 -30.98 22.71 -5.50
C GLU A 282 -31.44 22.16 -4.14
N LYS A 283 -30.77 22.52 -3.05
CA LYS A 283 -31.05 22.03 -1.69
C LYS A 283 -31.04 20.51 -1.57
N LYS A 284 -30.24 19.83 -2.37
CA LYS A 284 -30.02 18.38 -2.30
C LYS A 284 -29.34 18.00 -0.98
N PRO A 285 -29.52 16.77 -0.50
CA PRO A 285 -28.86 16.29 0.71
C PRO A 285 -27.33 16.46 0.65
N MET A 286 -26.71 16.90 1.76
CA MET A 286 -25.25 16.93 1.87
C MET A 286 -24.74 15.48 1.97
N ARG A 287 -23.74 15.14 1.17
CA ARG A 287 -23.14 13.79 1.15
C ARG A 287 -21.94 13.70 2.08
N PHE A 288 -21.91 12.67 2.91
CA PHE A 288 -20.80 12.34 3.79
C PHE A 288 -20.28 10.95 3.42
N LEU A 289 -18.96 10.79 3.30
CA LEU A 289 -18.30 9.51 3.15
C LEU A 289 -17.45 9.24 4.39
N LEU A 290 -17.73 8.15 5.10
CA LEU A 290 -16.90 7.64 6.19
C LEU A 290 -16.16 6.39 5.70
N THR A 291 -14.83 6.41 5.80
CA THR A 291 -14.00 5.27 5.42
C THR A 291 -13.19 4.80 6.62
N ILE A 292 -13.33 3.51 6.98
CA ILE A 292 -12.53 2.91 8.03
C ILE A 292 -11.10 2.68 7.54
N GLY A 293 -10.11 2.89 8.41
CA GLY A 293 -8.72 2.60 8.08
C GLY A 293 -8.41 1.10 8.01
N GLY A 294 -7.27 0.74 7.40
CA GLY A 294 -6.85 -0.64 7.15
C GLY A 294 -6.72 -1.54 8.38
N ALA A 295 -6.67 -0.96 9.60
CA ALA A 295 -6.67 -1.71 10.85
C ALA A 295 -8.07 -1.94 11.46
N GLY A 296 -9.14 -1.43 10.85
CA GLY A 296 -10.51 -1.52 11.38
C GLY A 296 -10.73 -0.79 12.71
N ALA A 297 -9.88 0.20 13.02
CA ALA A 297 -9.92 0.93 14.27
C ALA A 297 -10.92 2.10 14.25
N GLN A 298 -11.19 2.67 15.45
CA GLN A 298 -11.98 3.90 15.62
C GLN A 298 -13.49 3.75 15.35
N ARG A 299 -14.05 2.55 15.50
CA ARG A 299 -15.49 2.29 15.37
C ARG A 299 -16.36 3.25 16.20
N GLU A 300 -15.93 3.60 17.42
CA GLU A 300 -16.63 4.51 18.32
C GLU A 300 -16.80 5.92 17.72
N ILE A 301 -15.82 6.40 16.95
CA ILE A 301 -15.90 7.68 16.25
C ILE A 301 -16.95 7.59 15.15
N PHE A 302 -16.97 6.48 14.38
CA PHE A 302 -17.99 6.25 13.36
C PHE A 302 -19.38 6.21 13.97
N ALA A 303 -19.58 5.45 15.07
CA ALA A 303 -20.85 5.40 15.77
C ALA A 303 -21.31 6.79 16.24
N SER A 304 -20.40 7.59 16.79
CA SER A 304 -20.69 8.96 17.20
C SER A 304 -21.13 9.84 16.03
N ILE A 305 -20.38 9.84 14.92
CA ILE A 305 -20.70 10.64 13.73
C ILE A 305 -22.08 10.21 13.17
N ILE A 306 -22.31 8.92 13.01
CA ILE A 306 -23.58 8.40 12.47
C ILE A 306 -24.75 8.83 13.36
N LYS A 307 -24.64 8.65 14.69
CA LYS A 307 -25.69 9.07 15.63
C LYS A 307 -26.05 10.55 15.49
N HIS A 308 -25.05 11.41 15.29
CA HIS A 308 -25.27 12.84 15.09
C HIS A 308 -25.87 13.18 13.72
N LEU A 309 -25.59 12.40 12.69
CA LEU A 309 -26.13 12.61 11.34
C LEU A 309 -27.53 12.03 11.15
N LEU A 310 -27.94 11.02 11.93
CA LEU A 310 -29.25 10.35 11.76
C LEU A 310 -30.45 11.29 11.68
N PRO A 311 -30.60 12.33 12.51
CA PRO A 311 -31.69 13.29 12.36
C PRO A 311 -31.70 13.98 11.00
N ALA A 312 -30.51 14.42 10.52
CA ALA A 312 -30.39 15.08 9.23
C ALA A 312 -30.65 14.11 8.06
N ILE A 313 -30.30 12.81 8.20
CA ILE A 313 -30.61 11.77 7.20
C ILE A 313 -32.13 11.53 7.16
N ARG A 314 -32.80 11.41 8.30
CA ARG A 314 -34.25 11.24 8.38
C ARG A 314 -35.02 12.41 7.78
N ASP A 315 -34.49 13.61 7.92
CA ASP A 315 -35.06 14.85 7.36
C ASP A 315 -34.71 15.04 5.87
N GLY A 316 -33.96 14.13 5.23
CA GLY A 316 -33.51 14.26 3.86
C GLY A 316 -32.49 15.38 3.63
N ARG A 317 -31.82 15.87 4.68
CA ARG A 317 -30.78 16.92 4.60
C ARG A 317 -29.38 16.37 4.43
N ALA A 318 -29.17 15.08 4.76
CA ALA A 318 -27.89 14.40 4.63
C ALA A 318 -28.07 13.01 4.00
N ALA A 319 -27.03 12.58 3.28
CA ALA A 319 -26.84 11.19 2.82
C ALA A 319 -25.48 10.70 3.30
N LEU A 320 -25.42 9.49 3.82
CA LEU A 320 -24.21 8.93 4.42
C LEU A 320 -23.80 7.64 3.71
N TYR A 321 -22.54 7.60 3.30
CA TYR A 321 -21.88 6.44 2.71
C TYR A 321 -20.83 5.94 3.70
N VAL A 322 -20.88 4.64 4.03
CA VAL A 322 -19.96 4.03 5.00
C VAL A 322 -19.18 2.92 4.33
N ASN A 323 -17.87 3.11 4.22
CA ASN A 323 -16.96 2.07 3.73
C ASN A 323 -16.22 1.46 4.92
N VAL A 324 -16.55 0.23 5.25
CA VAL A 324 -15.90 -0.54 6.33
C VAL A 324 -14.80 -1.47 5.81
N GLY A 325 -14.44 -1.38 4.53
CA GLY A 325 -13.42 -2.26 3.93
C GLY A 325 -13.78 -3.74 4.13
N ASP A 326 -12.82 -4.53 4.60
CA ASP A 326 -12.97 -5.97 4.86
C ASP A 326 -13.63 -6.27 6.23
N TYR A 327 -14.02 -5.26 7.00
CA TYR A 327 -14.48 -5.42 8.39
C TYR A 327 -16.01 -5.51 8.51
N ARG A 328 -16.57 -6.62 8.03
CA ARG A 328 -18.02 -6.88 8.14
C ARG A 328 -18.52 -6.79 9.58
N ASN A 329 -17.75 -7.30 10.54
CA ASN A 329 -18.08 -7.22 11.96
C ASN A 329 -18.26 -5.79 12.47
N VAL A 330 -17.45 -4.84 11.98
CA VAL A 330 -17.60 -3.41 12.34
C VAL A 330 -18.94 -2.86 11.85
N TRP A 331 -19.34 -3.23 10.63
CA TRP A 331 -20.65 -2.86 10.10
C TRP A 331 -21.80 -3.45 10.93
N GLU A 332 -21.75 -4.73 11.26
CA GLU A 332 -22.74 -5.42 12.09
C GLU A 332 -22.85 -4.81 13.50
N GLU A 333 -21.71 -4.45 14.11
CA GLU A 333 -21.69 -3.74 15.40
C GLU A 333 -22.33 -2.34 15.31
N LEU A 334 -22.04 -1.57 14.24
CA LEU A 334 -22.66 -0.25 14.02
C LEU A 334 -24.19 -0.38 13.87
N LEU A 335 -24.67 -1.37 13.09
CA LEU A 335 -26.10 -1.65 12.92
C LEU A 335 -26.77 -2.04 14.23
N GLY A 336 -26.08 -2.80 15.08
CA GLY A 336 -26.59 -3.22 16.39
C GLY A 336 -26.61 -2.10 17.42
N GLU A 337 -25.60 -1.23 17.40
CA GLU A 337 -25.44 -0.14 18.38
C GLU A 337 -26.35 1.06 18.07
N ILE A 338 -26.58 1.35 16.79
CA ILE A 338 -27.29 2.56 16.37
C ILE A 338 -28.76 2.27 16.10
N LEU A 339 -29.61 2.66 17.04
CA LEU A 339 -31.04 2.42 16.98
C LEU A 339 -31.67 3.01 15.70
N GLY A 340 -32.32 2.14 14.92
CA GLY A 340 -33.03 2.51 13.70
C GLY A 340 -32.15 2.58 12.44
N MET A 341 -30.83 2.44 12.53
CA MET A 341 -29.94 2.47 11.37
C MET A 341 -30.28 1.37 10.36
N LYS A 342 -30.57 0.17 10.82
CA LYS A 342 -30.93 -0.97 9.98
C LYS A 342 -32.13 -0.72 9.04
N LYS A 343 -33.01 0.20 9.38
CA LYS A 343 -34.19 0.55 8.54
C LYS A 343 -33.84 1.44 7.35
N PHE A 344 -32.71 2.14 7.41
CA PHE A 344 -32.26 3.10 6.43
C PHE A 344 -31.00 2.66 5.65
N ALA A 345 -30.37 1.56 6.10
CA ALA A 345 -29.11 1.11 5.51
C ALA A 345 -29.36 0.15 4.34
N THR A 346 -28.65 0.37 3.25
CA THR A 346 -28.50 -0.57 2.13
C THR A 346 -27.09 -1.14 2.16
N GLU A 347 -26.96 -2.46 2.00
CA GLU A 347 -25.67 -3.15 2.12
C GLU A 347 -25.19 -3.68 0.76
N HIS A 348 -23.91 -3.48 0.45
CA HIS A 348 -23.26 -3.98 -0.76
C HIS A 348 -21.93 -4.70 -0.42
N PHE A 349 -21.86 -5.39 0.70
CA PHE A 349 -20.64 -6.03 1.18
C PHE A 349 -20.22 -7.20 0.27
N ASN A 350 -18.95 -7.19 -0.17
CA ASN A 350 -18.37 -8.20 -1.09
C ASN A 350 -19.18 -8.42 -2.38
N ASN A 351 -19.90 -7.41 -2.84
CA ASN A 351 -20.62 -7.42 -4.09
C ASN A 351 -20.18 -6.23 -4.95
N TRP A 352 -19.17 -6.45 -5.78
CA TRP A 352 -18.59 -5.41 -6.62
C TRP A 352 -19.59 -4.83 -7.61
N LYS A 353 -20.38 -5.69 -8.24
CA LYS A 353 -21.38 -5.26 -9.24
C LYS A 353 -22.40 -4.31 -8.61
N ASP A 354 -23.06 -4.73 -7.53
CA ASP A 354 -24.04 -3.89 -6.85
C ASP A 354 -23.42 -2.61 -6.31
N THR A 355 -22.17 -2.67 -5.80
CA THR A 355 -21.45 -1.49 -5.32
C THR A 355 -21.20 -0.48 -6.43
N THR A 356 -20.78 -0.92 -7.62
CA THR A 356 -20.51 -0.04 -8.76
C THR A 356 -21.80 0.53 -9.35
N GLU A 357 -22.86 -0.27 -9.47
CA GLU A 357 -24.17 0.19 -9.90
C GLU A 357 -24.74 1.24 -8.91
N PHE A 358 -24.66 0.98 -7.62
CA PHE A 358 -25.06 1.94 -6.58
C PHE A 358 -24.24 3.23 -6.64
N ALA A 359 -22.92 3.15 -6.80
CA ALA A 359 -22.07 4.33 -6.94
C ALA A 359 -22.42 5.16 -8.18
N ALA A 360 -22.69 4.52 -9.32
CA ALA A 360 -23.12 5.19 -10.55
C ALA A 360 -24.46 5.92 -10.36
N GLN A 361 -25.45 5.26 -9.75
CA GLN A 361 -26.73 5.88 -9.39
C GLN A 361 -26.55 7.06 -8.43
N ALA A 362 -25.69 6.90 -7.42
CA ALA A 362 -25.39 7.97 -6.46
C ALA A 362 -24.77 9.21 -7.13
N LEU A 363 -23.98 9.04 -8.20
CA LEU A 363 -23.42 10.15 -8.97
C LEU A 363 -24.51 10.95 -9.70
N THR A 364 -25.50 10.29 -10.26
CA THR A 364 -26.64 10.93 -10.94
C THR A 364 -27.63 11.59 -9.99
N GLY A 365 -27.57 11.28 -8.70
CA GLY A 365 -28.45 11.82 -7.67
C GLY A 365 -29.78 11.11 -7.52
N GLU A 366 -29.96 9.95 -8.14
CA GLU A 366 -31.19 9.16 -8.13
C GLU A 366 -31.31 8.24 -6.90
N VAL A 367 -30.25 8.11 -6.11
CA VAL A 367 -30.30 7.29 -4.90
C VAL A 367 -30.76 8.13 -3.73
N SER A 368 -31.94 7.80 -3.22
CA SER A 368 -32.38 8.21 -1.89
C SER A 368 -31.69 7.31 -0.84
N GLY A 369 -30.68 7.84 -0.21
CA GLY A 369 -29.96 7.13 0.85
C GLY A 369 -30.63 7.25 2.18
#